data_d693bcd0eab890c3588ec933b65d48c0
#
_entry.id   d693bcd0eab890c3588ec933b65d48c0
#
_cell.length_a   1.000
_cell.length_b   1.000
_cell.length_c   1.000
_cell.angle_alpha   90.00
_cell.angle_beta   90.00
_cell.angle_gamma   90.00
#
_symmetry.space_group_name_H-M   'P 1'
#
loop_
_entity.id
_entity.type
_entity.pdbx_description
1 polymer ?
#
loop_
_entity_poly.entity_id
_entity_poly.type
_entity_poly.pdbx_seq_one_letter_code
_entity_poly.pdbx_strand_id
1 'polypeptide(L)'
;HERPAPGTLDLLLLTQGLADHSHPESLDLLPRDLPVIGSASAARVVQSLGFQTITSLKPGETTNHQGLTVRATAGAPVPMVENGYLLEHEAGQLYLEPHGFLDPNLPEQPLDAVITPMVDLGLPALGAFVKGCSVAPELVQRFQPTTMLASTSGGDVRFSGALSGILQMNGSVEQTGRNLPTSTQWLDPTPGERLVLKP
;
A
#
# COMPACT_ATOMS: atom_id res chain seq x y z
N HIS A 1 0.87 15.02 -14.52
CA HIS A 1 0.01 14.48 -15.57
C HIS A 1 -1.29 14.02 -14.91
N GLU A 2 -2.41 14.61 -15.32
CA GLU A 2 -3.73 14.07 -14.98
C GLU A 2 -3.87 12.72 -15.68
N ARG A 3 -4.17 11.69 -14.90
CA ARG A 3 -4.51 10.37 -15.42
C ARG A 3 -6.02 10.19 -15.34
N PRO A 4 -6.64 9.51 -16.32
CA PRO A 4 -8.05 9.21 -16.23
C PRO A 4 -8.33 8.37 -14.99
N ALA A 5 -9.49 8.54 -14.38
CA ALA A 5 -9.97 7.64 -13.37
C ALA A 5 -9.98 6.20 -13.92
N PRO A 6 -9.67 5.19 -13.10
CA PRO A 6 -9.84 3.81 -13.53
C PRO A 6 -11.29 3.58 -13.97
N GLY A 7 -11.49 2.61 -14.85
CA GLY A 7 -12.83 2.26 -15.36
C GLY A 7 -13.76 1.78 -14.24
N THR A 8 -14.49 0.70 -14.47
CA THR A 8 -15.37 0.12 -13.45
C THR A 8 -14.57 -0.38 -12.25
N LEU A 9 -14.97 0.05 -11.06
CA LEU A 9 -14.38 -0.35 -9.78
C LEU A 9 -15.44 -1.05 -8.95
N ASP A 10 -15.06 -2.13 -8.27
CA ASP A 10 -15.92 -2.88 -7.36
C ASP A 10 -15.70 -2.49 -5.91
N LEU A 11 -14.52 -1.99 -5.58
CA LEU A 11 -14.11 -1.65 -4.22
C LEU A 11 -13.03 -0.57 -4.22
N LEU A 12 -13.10 0.33 -3.25
CA LEU A 12 -12.03 1.27 -2.89
C LEU A 12 -11.40 0.85 -1.56
N LEU A 13 -10.10 0.62 -1.54
CA LEU A 13 -9.35 0.27 -0.33
C LEU A 13 -8.41 1.42 0.05
N LEU A 14 -8.55 1.93 1.28
CA LEU A 14 -7.79 3.09 1.75
C LEU A 14 -7.03 2.79 3.05
N THR A 15 -5.74 3.06 3.06
CA THR A 15 -4.86 2.75 4.20
C THR A 15 -4.95 3.79 5.30
N GLN A 16 -5.04 5.07 4.98
CA GLN A 16 -5.20 6.17 5.96
C GLN A 16 -5.83 7.42 5.34
N GLY A 17 -6.17 8.40 6.19
CA GLY A 17 -6.89 9.62 5.79
C GLY A 17 -6.02 10.83 5.47
N LEU A 18 -4.70 10.70 5.34
CA LEU A 18 -3.85 11.78 4.83
C LEU A 18 -4.01 11.94 3.31
N ALA A 19 -3.78 13.14 2.81
CA ALA A 19 -4.03 13.47 1.41
C ALA A 19 -3.19 12.67 0.40
N ASP A 20 -2.04 12.19 0.79
CA ASP A 20 -1.20 11.29 -0.02
C ASP A 20 -1.72 9.85 -0.13
N HIS A 21 -2.67 9.45 0.75
CA HIS A 21 -3.35 8.16 0.72
C HIS A 21 -4.85 8.26 0.39
N SER A 22 -5.46 9.40 0.68
CA SER A 22 -6.89 9.66 0.50
C SER A 22 -7.10 11.04 -0.12
N HIS A 23 -6.51 11.25 -1.31
CA HIS A 23 -6.52 12.55 -2.01
C HIS A 23 -7.95 12.97 -2.38
N PRO A 24 -8.50 14.05 -1.81
CA PRO A 24 -9.90 14.39 -1.98
C PRO A 24 -10.30 14.61 -3.44
N GLU A 25 -9.46 15.31 -4.22
CA GLU A 25 -9.74 15.60 -5.63
C GLU A 25 -9.78 14.31 -6.48
N SER A 26 -8.95 13.32 -6.17
CA SER A 26 -9.01 12.01 -6.83
C SER A 26 -10.25 11.22 -6.41
N LEU A 27 -10.61 11.28 -5.14
CA LEU A 27 -11.80 10.62 -4.61
C LEU A 27 -13.10 11.25 -5.17
N ASP A 28 -13.08 12.55 -5.48
CA ASP A 28 -14.22 13.25 -6.08
C ASP A 28 -14.57 12.76 -7.49
N LEU A 29 -13.64 12.12 -8.18
CA LEU A 29 -13.86 11.51 -9.49
C LEU A 29 -14.59 10.16 -9.41
N LEU A 30 -14.74 9.57 -8.22
CA LEU A 30 -15.29 8.24 -8.03
C LEU A 30 -16.79 8.28 -7.69
N PRO A 31 -17.57 7.27 -8.12
CA PRO A 31 -18.97 7.14 -7.75
C PRO A 31 -19.16 7.06 -6.22
N ARG A 32 -20.19 7.72 -5.70
CA ARG A 32 -20.46 7.76 -4.25
C ARG A 32 -21.09 6.49 -3.69
N ASP A 33 -21.61 5.64 -4.53
CA ASP A 33 -22.12 4.30 -4.24
C ASP A 33 -21.03 3.22 -4.26
N LEU A 34 -19.80 3.55 -4.73
CA LEU A 34 -18.66 2.64 -4.67
C LEU A 34 -18.39 2.23 -3.21
N PRO A 35 -18.38 0.92 -2.89
CA PRO A 35 -18.04 0.46 -1.56
C PRO A 35 -16.61 0.85 -1.17
N VAL A 36 -16.43 1.28 0.08
CA VAL A 36 -15.12 1.66 0.63
C VAL A 36 -14.81 0.80 1.84
N ILE A 37 -13.61 0.23 1.88
CA ILE A 37 -13.00 -0.36 3.08
C ILE A 37 -11.80 0.49 3.43
N GLY A 38 -11.65 0.91 4.69
CA GLY A 38 -10.56 1.77 5.07
C GLY A 38 -10.25 1.79 6.56
N SER A 39 -9.14 2.44 6.93
CA SER A 39 -8.86 2.77 8.32
C SER A 39 -9.88 3.77 8.87
N ALA A 40 -9.95 3.92 10.19
CA ALA A 40 -10.85 4.89 10.82
C ALA A 40 -10.58 6.34 10.37
N SER A 41 -9.34 6.69 10.01
CA SER A 41 -9.00 8.01 9.48
C SER A 41 -9.49 8.18 8.04
N ALA A 42 -9.31 7.19 7.19
CA ALA A 42 -9.78 7.19 5.81
C ALA A 42 -11.32 7.21 5.73
N ALA A 43 -11.98 6.42 6.59
CA ALA A 43 -13.44 6.38 6.65
C ALA A 43 -14.06 7.77 6.90
N ARG A 44 -13.46 8.59 7.77
CA ARG A 44 -13.91 9.97 8.01
C ARG A 44 -13.79 10.86 6.76
N VAL A 45 -12.70 10.70 5.99
CA VAL A 45 -12.50 11.47 4.75
C VAL A 45 -13.58 11.12 3.74
N VAL A 46 -13.77 9.85 3.42
CA VAL A 46 -14.77 9.44 2.42
C VAL A 46 -16.20 9.72 2.87
N GLN A 47 -16.48 9.64 4.17
CA GLN A 47 -17.77 10.06 4.72
C GLN A 47 -18.05 11.54 4.48
N SER A 48 -17.05 12.40 4.68
CA SER A 48 -17.19 13.85 4.41
C SER A 48 -17.38 14.16 2.93
N LEU A 49 -16.91 13.29 2.04
CA LEU A 49 -17.09 13.38 0.59
C LEU A 49 -18.41 12.75 0.09
N GLY A 50 -19.22 12.18 1.00
CA GLY A 50 -20.55 11.66 0.68
C GLY A 50 -20.60 10.22 0.17
N PHE A 51 -19.54 9.42 0.35
CA PHE A 51 -19.60 7.97 0.06
C PHE A 51 -20.64 7.29 0.97
N GLN A 52 -21.41 6.36 0.41
CA GLN A 52 -22.59 5.80 1.06
C GLN A 52 -22.31 4.48 1.80
N THR A 53 -21.41 3.66 1.25
CA THR A 53 -21.10 2.33 1.79
C THR A 53 -19.66 2.30 2.29
N ILE A 54 -19.48 2.46 3.60
CA ILE A 54 -18.15 2.58 4.22
C ILE A 54 -18.00 1.53 5.31
N THR A 55 -16.98 0.69 5.19
CA THR A 55 -16.54 -0.26 6.22
C THR A 55 -15.23 0.21 6.81
N SER A 56 -15.24 0.62 8.08
CA SER A 56 -14.02 0.99 8.81
C SER A 56 -13.48 -0.22 9.55
N LEU A 57 -12.20 -0.53 9.35
CA LEU A 57 -11.51 -1.63 10.02
C LEU A 57 -10.40 -1.10 10.94
N LYS A 58 -10.27 -1.73 12.10
CA LYS A 58 -9.10 -1.61 12.97
C LYS A 58 -8.12 -2.76 12.68
N PRO A 59 -6.83 -2.60 13.01
CA PRO A 59 -5.89 -3.71 12.92
C PRO A 59 -6.40 -4.98 13.61
N GLY A 60 -6.32 -6.10 12.90
CA GLY A 60 -6.85 -7.40 13.32
C GLY A 60 -8.30 -7.69 12.90
N GLU A 61 -9.08 -6.67 12.53
CA GLU A 61 -10.45 -6.87 12.05
C GLU A 61 -10.45 -7.33 10.57
N THR A 62 -11.49 -8.10 10.23
CA THR A 62 -11.65 -8.69 8.90
C THR A 62 -13.06 -8.45 8.40
N THR A 63 -13.19 -8.23 7.09
CA THR A 63 -14.47 -8.20 6.38
C THR A 63 -14.38 -8.96 5.06
N ASN A 64 -15.51 -9.24 4.44
CA ASN A 64 -15.57 -9.85 3.11
C ASN A 64 -16.36 -8.96 2.16
N HIS A 65 -15.84 -8.82 0.95
CA HIS A 65 -16.51 -8.13 -0.14
C HIS A 65 -16.43 -8.98 -1.40
N GLN A 66 -17.58 -9.52 -1.86
CA GLN A 66 -17.70 -10.32 -3.09
C GLN A 66 -16.64 -11.46 -3.21
N GLY A 67 -16.38 -12.18 -2.12
CA GLY A 67 -15.40 -13.26 -2.09
C GLY A 67 -13.95 -12.81 -1.75
N LEU A 68 -13.67 -11.52 -1.77
CA LEU A 68 -12.41 -10.98 -1.28
C LEU A 68 -12.46 -10.80 0.24
N THR A 69 -11.65 -11.54 0.96
CA THR A 69 -11.41 -11.32 2.39
C THR A 69 -10.38 -10.24 2.57
N VAL A 70 -10.73 -9.19 3.31
CA VAL A 70 -9.87 -8.05 3.63
C VAL A 70 -9.61 -8.05 5.13
N ARG A 71 -8.38 -8.32 5.55
CA ARG A 71 -7.93 -8.24 6.93
C ARG A 71 -7.05 -7.01 7.12
N ALA A 72 -7.45 -6.11 7.99
CA ALA A 72 -6.61 -4.97 8.37
C ALA A 72 -5.49 -5.42 9.29
N THR A 73 -4.29 -4.91 9.04
CA THR A 73 -3.09 -5.12 9.84
C THR A 73 -2.63 -3.80 10.45
N ALA A 74 -1.80 -3.83 11.46
CA ALA A 74 -1.17 -2.60 11.94
C ALA A 74 -0.27 -2.03 10.85
N GLY A 75 -0.44 -0.76 10.56
CA GLY A 75 0.43 0.01 9.67
C GLY A 75 1.51 0.76 10.45
N ALA A 76 2.25 1.61 9.75
CA ALA A 76 3.33 2.40 10.34
C ALA A 76 2.82 3.34 11.45
N PRO A 77 3.66 3.65 12.45
CA PRO A 77 3.35 4.61 13.51
C PRO A 77 3.45 6.05 12.98
N VAL A 78 2.54 6.40 12.10
CA VAL A 78 2.39 7.75 11.49
C VAL A 78 1.33 8.57 12.23
N PRO A 79 1.22 9.90 11.99
CA PRO A 79 0.32 10.77 12.76
C PRO A 79 -1.15 10.36 12.77
N MET A 80 -1.62 9.63 11.75
CA MET A 80 -2.98 9.09 11.69
C MET A 80 -2.93 7.58 11.66
N VAL A 81 -3.97 6.93 12.21
CA VAL A 81 -4.06 5.47 12.19
C VAL A 81 -4.04 4.98 10.74
N GLU A 82 -3.05 4.20 10.43
CA GLU A 82 -2.87 3.53 9.16
C GLU A 82 -3.15 2.04 9.29
N ASN A 83 -3.71 1.46 8.25
CA ASN A 83 -3.80 0.03 8.07
C ASN A 83 -2.90 -0.42 6.93
N GLY A 84 -2.18 -1.53 7.12
CA GLY A 84 -1.87 -2.44 6.02
C GLY A 84 -3.04 -3.38 5.80
N TYR A 85 -3.00 -4.16 4.73
CA TYR A 85 -4.07 -5.11 4.40
C TYR A 85 -3.51 -6.43 3.87
N LEU A 86 -3.96 -7.52 4.48
CA LEU A 86 -3.84 -8.84 3.89
C LEU A 86 -5.15 -9.11 3.11
N LEU A 87 -5.02 -9.38 1.82
CA LEU A 87 -6.10 -9.63 0.88
C LEU A 87 -6.04 -11.09 0.45
N GLU A 88 -7.16 -11.80 0.62
CA GLU A 88 -7.26 -13.22 0.29
C GLU A 88 -8.48 -13.47 -0.60
N HIS A 89 -8.25 -14.12 -1.72
CA HIS A 89 -9.26 -14.53 -2.70
C HIS A 89 -8.88 -15.89 -3.27
N GLU A 90 -9.81 -16.60 -3.92
CA GLU A 90 -9.51 -17.87 -4.60
C GLU A 90 -8.43 -17.75 -5.68
N ALA A 91 -8.24 -16.55 -6.25
CA ALA A 91 -7.23 -16.26 -7.26
C ALA A 91 -5.85 -15.97 -6.68
N GLY A 92 -5.70 -15.82 -5.37
CA GLY A 92 -4.42 -15.57 -4.72
C GLY A 92 -4.51 -14.71 -3.47
N GLN A 93 -3.34 -14.50 -2.86
CA GLN A 93 -3.17 -13.75 -1.61
C GLN A 93 -2.10 -12.68 -1.77
N LEU A 94 -2.39 -11.49 -1.27
CA LEU A 94 -1.40 -10.41 -1.28
C LEU A 94 -1.41 -9.58 0.01
N TYR A 95 -0.27 -9.03 0.35
CA TYR A 95 -0.12 -8.07 1.44
C TYR A 95 0.20 -6.69 0.87
N LEU A 96 -0.57 -5.69 1.28
CA LEU A 96 -0.37 -4.28 0.96
C LEU A 96 0.04 -3.52 2.21
N GLU A 97 1.20 -2.87 2.15
CA GLU A 97 1.70 -2.03 3.23
C GLU A 97 2.43 -0.80 2.65
N PRO A 98 1.91 0.43 2.89
CA PRO A 98 2.38 1.60 2.15
C PRO A 98 3.65 2.27 2.71
N HIS A 99 4.12 1.92 3.92
CA HIS A 99 5.28 2.56 4.56
C HIS A 99 6.46 1.61 4.87
N GLY A 100 6.37 0.35 4.48
CA GLY A 100 7.40 -0.64 4.81
C GLY A 100 7.36 -1.04 6.30
N PHE A 101 6.17 -1.16 6.87
CA PHE A 101 5.97 -1.65 8.23
C PHE A 101 5.46 -3.09 8.19
N LEU A 102 6.08 -3.97 8.96
CA LEU A 102 5.61 -5.33 9.12
C LEU A 102 4.90 -5.48 10.46
N ASP A 103 3.59 -5.75 10.43
CA ASP A 103 2.83 -6.06 11.66
C ASP A 103 3.42 -7.32 12.33
N PRO A 104 3.96 -7.20 13.55
CA PRO A 104 4.57 -8.33 14.24
C PRO A 104 3.58 -9.46 14.58
N ASN A 105 2.28 -9.18 14.56
CA ASN A 105 1.23 -10.14 14.86
C ASN A 105 0.79 -10.97 13.64
N LEU A 106 1.33 -10.68 12.46
CA LEU A 106 1.05 -11.49 11.28
C LEU A 106 1.83 -12.81 11.34
N PRO A 107 1.17 -13.95 11.07
CA PRO A 107 1.85 -15.24 11.00
C PRO A 107 2.79 -15.30 9.80
N GLU A 108 3.76 -16.19 9.85
CA GLU A 108 4.54 -16.57 8.69
C GLU A 108 3.64 -17.39 7.76
N GLN A 109 3.54 -16.96 6.51
CA GLN A 109 2.76 -17.67 5.48
C GLN A 109 3.23 -17.26 4.09
N PRO A 110 3.32 -18.18 3.13
CA PRO A 110 3.58 -17.83 1.75
C PRO A 110 2.48 -16.94 1.17
N LEU A 111 2.87 -15.93 0.37
CA LEU A 111 1.95 -15.05 -0.34
C LEU A 111 2.33 -15.00 -1.83
N ASP A 112 1.35 -14.74 -2.69
CA ASP A 112 1.63 -14.55 -4.11
C ASP A 112 2.31 -13.21 -4.35
N ALA A 113 1.87 -12.15 -3.63
CA ALA A 113 2.48 -10.84 -3.78
C ALA A 113 2.55 -10.03 -2.49
N VAL A 114 3.55 -9.14 -2.45
CA VAL A 114 3.65 -8.05 -1.46
C VAL A 114 3.78 -6.73 -2.22
N ILE A 115 2.91 -5.76 -1.90
CA ILE A 115 2.97 -4.39 -2.40
C ILE A 115 3.48 -3.50 -1.27
N THR A 116 4.69 -2.97 -1.42
CA THR A 116 5.38 -2.21 -0.38
C THR A 116 6.40 -1.24 -0.99
N PRO A 117 6.79 -0.16 -0.29
CA PRO A 117 7.94 0.62 -0.72
C PRO A 117 9.20 -0.24 -0.84
N MET A 118 10.07 0.11 -1.77
CA MET A 118 11.38 -0.53 -1.94
C MET A 118 12.54 0.46 -1.76
N VAL A 119 12.27 1.62 -1.20
CA VAL A 119 13.25 2.63 -0.77
C VAL A 119 12.93 3.10 0.64
N ASP A 120 13.91 3.62 1.35
CA ASP A 120 13.65 4.32 2.59
C ASP A 120 13.52 5.83 2.32
N LEU A 121 12.51 6.46 2.91
CA LEU A 121 12.31 7.90 2.87
C LEU A 121 12.31 8.45 4.29
N GLY A 122 13.01 9.56 4.49
CA GLY A 122 13.12 10.16 5.81
C GLY A 122 13.47 11.63 5.78
N LEU A 123 13.54 12.22 6.96
CA LEU A 123 14.02 13.59 7.16
C LEU A 123 15.26 13.59 8.04
N PRO A 124 16.18 14.55 7.83
CA PRO A 124 17.33 14.73 8.72
C PRO A 124 16.89 14.80 10.18
N ALA A 125 17.58 14.12 11.06
CA ALA A 125 17.34 14.05 12.49
C ALA A 125 16.03 13.38 12.96
N LEU A 126 15.05 13.13 12.07
CA LEU A 126 13.81 12.41 12.40
C LEU A 126 13.85 10.93 12.00
N GLY A 127 14.81 10.55 11.15
CA GLY A 127 14.93 9.20 10.63
C GLY A 127 13.96 8.88 9.51
N ALA A 128 13.91 7.60 9.11
CA ALA A 128 13.05 7.14 8.05
C ALA A 128 11.62 6.89 8.55
N PHE A 129 10.64 7.46 7.87
CA PHE A 129 9.21 7.21 8.05
C PHE A 129 8.64 6.23 7.01
N VAL A 130 9.35 6.02 5.89
CA VAL A 130 9.15 4.90 4.97
C VAL A 130 10.41 4.04 5.05
N LYS A 131 10.24 2.73 5.22
CA LYS A 131 11.35 1.79 5.48
C LYS A 131 11.38 0.62 4.49
N GLY A 132 11.17 0.90 3.23
CA GLY A 132 11.03 -0.12 2.20
C GLY A 132 12.25 -1.01 2.04
N CYS A 133 13.42 -0.44 1.77
CA CYS A 133 14.63 -1.25 1.55
C CYS A 133 15.14 -1.90 2.84
N SER A 134 14.93 -1.28 3.99
CA SER A 134 15.37 -1.85 5.27
C SER A 134 14.46 -2.98 5.78
N VAL A 135 13.18 -3.00 5.40
CA VAL A 135 12.19 -4.01 5.84
C VAL A 135 11.97 -5.12 4.79
N ALA A 136 12.32 -4.88 3.51
CA ALA A 136 12.14 -5.86 2.45
C ALA A 136 12.69 -7.27 2.77
N PRO A 137 13.88 -7.46 3.37
CA PRO A 137 14.37 -8.78 3.74
C PRO A 137 13.48 -9.51 4.76
N GLU A 138 12.92 -8.77 5.73
CA GLU A 138 12.03 -9.34 6.75
C GLU A 138 10.67 -9.75 6.14
N LEU A 139 10.12 -8.93 5.22
CA LEU A 139 8.91 -9.28 4.47
C LEU A 139 9.10 -10.55 3.65
N VAL A 140 10.24 -10.67 2.97
CA VAL A 140 10.57 -11.88 2.19
C VAL A 140 10.72 -13.10 3.11
N GLN A 141 11.40 -12.96 4.24
CA GLN A 141 11.55 -14.06 5.19
C GLN A 141 10.20 -14.54 5.72
N ARG A 142 9.30 -13.60 6.04
CA ARG A 142 7.98 -13.87 6.62
C ARG A 142 6.99 -14.45 5.62
N PHE A 143 6.94 -13.87 4.43
CA PHE A 143 5.88 -14.17 3.47
C PHE A 143 6.34 -14.95 2.25
N GLN A 144 7.65 -15.11 2.05
CA GLN A 144 8.22 -15.81 0.89
C GLN A 144 7.48 -15.50 -0.42
N PRO A 145 7.22 -14.21 -0.73
CA PRO A 145 6.35 -13.85 -1.83
C PRO A 145 6.94 -14.24 -3.18
N THR A 146 6.10 -14.70 -4.10
CA THR A 146 6.50 -14.93 -5.49
C THR A 146 6.86 -13.61 -6.16
N THR A 147 6.13 -12.53 -5.80
CA THR A 147 6.32 -11.20 -6.40
C THR A 147 6.34 -10.12 -5.32
N MET A 148 7.29 -9.19 -5.43
CA MET A 148 7.26 -7.90 -4.72
C MET A 148 7.06 -6.77 -5.71
N LEU A 149 6.05 -5.92 -5.46
CA LEU A 149 5.77 -4.73 -6.25
C LEU A 149 6.17 -3.48 -5.46
N ALA A 150 6.96 -2.62 -6.12
CA ALA A 150 7.31 -1.33 -5.54
C ALA A 150 6.10 -0.40 -5.50
N SER A 151 5.84 0.20 -4.34
CA SER A 151 4.88 1.29 -4.15
C SER A 151 5.60 2.58 -3.72
N THR A 152 4.87 3.66 -3.53
CA THR A 152 5.32 4.95 -3.00
C THR A 152 6.37 5.68 -3.84
N SER A 153 7.45 5.03 -4.21
CA SER A 153 8.56 5.59 -5.02
C SER A 153 8.79 4.83 -6.32
N GLY A 154 7.90 3.88 -6.65
CA GLY A 154 7.98 3.11 -7.87
C GLY A 154 7.44 3.85 -9.10
N GLY A 155 7.78 3.36 -10.28
CA GLY A 155 7.31 3.90 -11.55
C GLY A 155 7.84 5.30 -11.85
N ASP A 156 6.94 6.22 -12.21
CA ASP A 156 7.28 7.60 -12.59
C ASP A 156 7.01 8.64 -11.48
N VAL A 157 6.98 8.22 -10.23
CA VAL A 157 6.78 9.12 -9.07
C VAL A 157 7.88 10.20 -9.03
N ARG A 158 7.45 11.45 -8.80
CA ARG A 158 8.34 12.60 -8.61
C ARG A 158 7.95 13.34 -7.34
N PHE A 159 8.92 13.54 -6.48
CA PHE A 159 8.74 14.35 -5.26
C PHE A 159 8.97 15.82 -5.59
N SER A 160 8.03 16.68 -5.20
CA SER A 160 8.11 18.12 -5.38
C SER A 160 7.51 18.84 -4.17
N GLY A 161 7.84 20.12 -4.01
CA GLY A 161 7.35 20.96 -2.92
C GLY A 161 8.46 21.38 -1.95
N ALA A 162 8.09 22.13 -0.91
CA ALA A 162 9.05 22.77 0.02
C ALA A 162 9.94 21.76 0.77
N LEU A 163 9.44 20.53 1.01
CA LEU A 163 10.19 19.50 1.72
C LEU A 163 11.07 18.63 0.80
N SER A 164 10.90 18.71 -0.53
CA SER A 164 11.66 17.85 -1.45
C SER A 164 13.16 18.05 -1.38
N GLY A 165 13.62 19.27 -1.04
CA GLY A 165 15.04 19.61 -0.89
C GLY A 165 15.68 19.05 0.39
N ILE A 166 14.91 18.60 1.37
CA ILE A 166 15.39 18.02 2.63
C ILE A 166 15.00 16.55 2.80
N LEU A 167 14.16 16.04 1.90
CA LEU A 167 13.79 14.62 1.90
C LEU A 167 15.02 13.77 1.58
N GLN A 168 15.34 12.85 2.46
CA GLN A 168 16.41 11.88 2.24
C GLN A 168 15.80 10.57 1.72
N MET A 169 16.28 10.13 0.57
CA MET A 169 15.97 8.83 0.00
C MET A 169 17.21 7.94 0.08
N ASN A 170 17.06 6.75 0.65
CA ASN A 170 18.12 5.75 0.74
C ASN A 170 17.69 4.48 -0.03
N GLY A 171 18.62 3.96 -0.82
CA GLY A 171 18.38 2.84 -1.72
C GLY A 171 17.67 3.24 -3.02
N SER A 172 17.39 2.24 -3.83
CA SER A 172 16.57 2.34 -5.04
C SER A 172 15.76 1.06 -5.21
N VAL A 173 14.66 1.13 -5.95
CA VAL A 173 13.83 -0.05 -6.28
C VAL A 173 14.68 -1.15 -6.91
N GLU A 174 15.55 -0.78 -7.87
CA GLU A 174 16.44 -1.72 -8.55
C GLU A 174 17.45 -2.34 -7.59
N GLN A 175 18.08 -1.55 -6.72
CA GLN A 175 19.06 -2.04 -5.75
C GLN A 175 18.41 -2.99 -4.76
N THR A 176 17.26 -2.63 -4.21
CA THR A 176 16.50 -3.48 -3.28
C THR A 176 16.06 -4.76 -3.97
N GLY A 177 15.51 -4.66 -5.18
CA GLY A 177 15.06 -5.81 -5.96
C GLY A 177 16.18 -6.80 -6.28
N ARG A 178 17.36 -6.32 -6.65
CA ARG A 178 18.53 -7.19 -6.90
C ARG A 178 19.05 -7.92 -5.67
N ASN A 179 18.75 -7.42 -4.49
CA ASN A 179 19.14 -8.04 -3.22
C ASN A 179 18.12 -9.07 -2.72
N LEU A 180 16.95 -9.19 -3.37
CA LEU A 180 15.95 -10.20 -3.03
C LEU A 180 16.42 -11.60 -3.47
N PRO A 181 15.92 -12.67 -2.84
CA PRO A 181 16.16 -14.03 -3.29
C PRO A 181 15.67 -14.24 -4.74
N THR A 182 16.34 -15.11 -5.48
CA THR A 182 15.96 -15.43 -6.87
C THR A 182 14.59 -16.08 -7.01
N SER A 183 14.02 -16.58 -5.90
CA SER A 183 12.64 -17.08 -5.82
C SER A 183 11.59 -15.98 -5.83
N THR A 184 11.97 -14.75 -5.53
CA THR A 184 11.07 -13.60 -5.49
C THR A 184 11.34 -12.69 -6.69
N GLN A 185 10.35 -12.56 -7.59
CA GLN A 185 10.40 -11.57 -8.66
C GLN A 185 10.12 -10.18 -8.06
N TRP A 186 10.85 -9.16 -8.47
CA TRP A 186 10.53 -7.79 -8.12
C TRP A 186 10.06 -7.01 -9.35
N LEU A 187 9.11 -6.11 -9.17
CA LEU A 187 8.51 -5.30 -10.22
C LEU A 187 8.50 -3.83 -9.78
N ASP A 188 8.90 -2.95 -10.68
CA ASP A 188 8.71 -1.51 -10.59
C ASP A 188 7.59 -1.14 -11.57
N PRO A 189 6.33 -1.03 -11.10
CA PRO A 189 5.18 -0.96 -11.98
C PRO A 189 5.13 0.38 -12.72
N THR A 190 5.01 0.33 -14.04
CA THR A 190 4.70 1.51 -14.84
C THR A 190 3.20 1.81 -14.72
N PRO A 191 2.81 3.01 -14.29
CA PRO A 191 1.40 3.36 -14.17
C PRO A 191 0.62 3.18 -15.49
N GLY A 192 -0.50 2.43 -15.41
CA GLY A 192 -1.33 2.07 -16.58
C GLY A 192 -0.94 0.76 -17.25
N GLU A 193 0.16 0.15 -16.89
CA GLU A 193 0.54 -1.19 -17.34
C GLU A 193 -0.21 -2.26 -16.55
N ARG A 194 -0.70 -3.27 -17.27
CA ARG A 194 -1.30 -4.44 -16.65
C ARG A 194 -0.24 -5.48 -16.37
N LEU A 195 -0.04 -5.79 -15.11
CA LEU A 195 0.87 -6.84 -14.67
C LEU A 195 0.06 -8.09 -14.31
N VAL A 196 0.57 -9.26 -14.72
CA VAL A 196 0.04 -10.56 -14.29
C VAL A 196 0.98 -11.09 -13.23
N LEU A 197 0.48 -11.20 -12.01
CA LEU A 197 1.22 -11.84 -10.93
C LEU A 197 1.22 -13.34 -11.17
N LYS A 198 2.38 -13.97 -11.09
CA LYS A 198 2.47 -15.42 -11.17
C LYS A 198 1.96 -16.00 -9.86
N PRO A 199 1.08 -17.02 -9.89
CA PRO A 199 0.69 -17.76 -8.71
C PRO A 199 1.84 -18.60 -8.17
#